data_4f20beddecbb9cb9458ef50c7460c551
#
_entry.id   4f20beddecbb9cb9458ef50c7460c551
#
_cell.length_a   1.000
_cell.length_b   1.000
_cell.length_c   1.000
_cell.angle_alpha   90.00
_cell.angle_beta   90.00
_cell.angle_gamma   90.00
#
_symmetry.space_group_name_H-M   'P 1'
#
loop_
_entity.id
_entity.type
_entity.pdbx_description
1 polymer ?
#
loop_
_entity_poly.entity_id
_entity_poly.type
_entity_poly.pdbx_seq_one_letter_code
_entity_poly.pdbx_strand_id
1 'polypeptide(L)'
;GILHVRRNLVYVNAKWAEGTPKNHERRDVPMPRIVMDALKPICEQREHEERVFRDVRGGPIRKQSLARETGWWTHTLTRLGWKRDDWPVPHDLRHTAASLAVHAGANVKALQRMLGHKNASMTLDVYADLFDSDLMDVARMLDAAVQVETGVEECGQNVGKNVLKPV
;
A
#
# COMPACT_ATOMS: atom_id res chain seq x y z
N GLY A 1 12.97 4.10 -6.97
CA GLY A 1 12.75 5.41 -6.37
C GLY A 1 12.17 5.31 -4.95
N ILE A 2 12.36 6.37 -4.21
CA ILE A 2 11.88 6.46 -2.83
C ILE A 2 11.07 7.75 -2.68
N LEU A 3 9.86 7.63 -2.15
CA LEU A 3 9.05 8.78 -1.74
C LEU A 3 9.40 9.17 -0.30
N HIS A 4 9.98 10.36 -0.13
CA HIS A 4 10.34 10.90 1.18
C HIS A 4 9.18 11.71 1.76
N VAL A 5 8.45 11.17 2.73
CA VAL A 5 7.36 11.89 3.41
C VAL A 5 7.95 12.68 4.58
N ARG A 6 8.16 13.99 4.38
CA ARG A 6 8.83 14.89 5.32
C ARG A 6 7.95 16.01 5.84
N ARG A 7 6.98 16.42 5.04
CA ARG A 7 6.12 17.58 5.29
C ARG A 7 4.65 17.21 5.15
N ASN A 8 3.80 17.92 5.85
CA ASN A 8 2.36 17.85 5.72
C ASN A 8 1.81 19.25 5.40
N LEU A 9 0.79 19.31 4.59
CA LEU A 9 0.13 20.56 4.24
C LEU A 9 -1.35 20.43 4.57
N VAL A 10 -1.83 21.30 5.42
CA VAL A 10 -3.24 21.33 5.85
C VAL A 10 -3.88 22.67 5.50
N TYR A 11 -5.18 22.64 5.23
CA TYR A 11 -5.95 23.85 4.96
C TYR A 11 -6.82 24.15 6.18
N VAL A 12 -6.46 25.19 6.93
CA VAL A 12 -7.12 25.59 8.17
C VAL A 12 -7.38 27.11 8.13
N ASN A 13 -8.55 27.54 8.58
CA ASN A 13 -8.94 28.95 8.63
C ASN A 13 -8.68 29.70 7.31
N ALA A 14 -9.09 29.09 6.20
CA ALA A 14 -8.92 29.63 4.83
C ALA A 14 -7.47 29.84 4.39
N LYS A 15 -6.49 29.29 5.10
CA LYS A 15 -5.06 29.38 4.77
C LYS A 15 -4.41 28.00 4.75
N TRP A 16 -3.38 27.88 3.91
CA TRP A 16 -2.51 26.72 3.92
C TRP A 16 -1.47 26.84 5.03
N ALA A 17 -1.34 25.80 5.83
CA ALA A 17 -0.32 25.68 6.86
C ALA A 17 0.53 24.45 6.57
N GLU A 18 1.85 24.65 6.52
CA GLU A 18 2.81 23.57 6.39
C GLU A 18 3.30 23.15 7.79
N GLY A 19 3.45 21.85 7.97
CA GLY A 19 3.92 21.26 9.22
C GLY A 19 4.61 19.92 8.98
N THR A 20 4.91 19.25 10.06
CA THR A 20 5.43 17.87 10.01
C THR A 20 4.30 16.87 9.73
N PRO A 21 4.61 15.68 9.22
CA PRO A 21 3.62 14.62 9.10
C PRO A 21 2.94 14.32 10.44
N LYS A 22 1.74 13.77 10.38
CA LYS A 22 0.99 13.36 11.57
C LYS A 22 1.88 12.48 12.47
N ASN A 23 1.88 12.76 13.78
CA ASN A 23 2.76 12.16 14.80
C ASN A 23 4.27 12.47 14.62
N HIS A 24 4.64 13.50 13.86
CA HIS A 24 6.04 13.87 13.56
C HIS A 24 6.88 12.75 12.92
N GLU A 25 6.25 11.70 12.42
CA GLU A 25 6.93 10.55 11.82
C GLU A 25 7.28 10.83 10.36
N ARG A 26 8.56 11.02 10.12
CA ARG A 26 9.13 11.01 8.77
C ARG A 26 9.25 9.58 8.30
N ARG A 27 8.92 9.31 7.03
CA ARG A 27 9.06 7.98 6.47
C ARG A 27 9.53 8.00 5.03
N ASP A 28 10.16 6.92 4.64
CA ASP A 28 10.59 6.64 3.29
C ASP A 28 9.79 5.46 2.76
N VAL A 29 9.16 5.66 1.62
CA VAL A 29 8.31 4.65 0.98
C VAL A 29 8.90 4.31 -0.38
N PRO A 30 9.47 3.09 -0.55
CA PRO A 30 9.89 2.63 -1.86
C PRO A 30 8.71 2.61 -2.83
N MET A 31 8.91 3.13 -4.04
CA MET A 31 7.87 3.20 -5.06
C MET A 31 8.08 2.13 -6.12
N PRO A 32 7.04 1.41 -6.53
CA PRO A 32 7.09 0.52 -7.67
C PRO A 32 7.51 1.27 -8.96
N ARG A 33 8.19 0.56 -9.85
CA ARG A 33 8.69 1.15 -11.10
C ARG A 33 7.58 1.81 -11.93
N ILE A 34 6.43 1.17 -12.02
CA ILE A 34 5.26 1.71 -12.74
C ILE A 34 4.85 3.10 -12.23
N VAL A 35 4.94 3.34 -10.91
CA VAL A 35 4.63 4.65 -10.30
C VAL A 35 5.73 5.65 -10.64
N MET A 36 6.98 5.23 -10.60
CA MET A 36 8.13 6.07 -10.97
C MET A 36 8.05 6.52 -12.43
N ASP A 37 7.77 5.59 -13.34
CA ASP A 37 7.66 5.87 -14.77
C ASP A 37 6.48 6.83 -15.07
N ALA A 38 5.38 6.72 -14.33
CA ALA A 38 4.25 7.64 -14.45
C ALA A 38 4.55 9.04 -13.88
N LEU A 39 5.36 9.15 -12.83
CA LEU A 39 5.71 10.43 -12.21
C LEU A 39 6.84 11.16 -12.93
N LYS A 40 7.75 10.43 -13.55
CA LYS A 40 8.95 10.97 -14.21
C LYS A 40 8.64 12.15 -15.15
N PRO A 41 7.74 12.05 -16.14
CA PRO A 41 7.47 13.15 -17.06
C PRO A 41 6.85 14.37 -16.35
N ILE A 42 6.15 14.17 -15.23
CA ILE A 42 5.59 15.26 -14.43
C ILE A 42 6.69 15.96 -13.66
N CYS A 43 7.62 15.20 -13.06
CA CYS A 43 8.73 15.74 -12.26
C CYS A 43 9.76 16.46 -13.11
N GLU A 44 10.05 15.97 -14.32
CA GLU A 44 10.99 16.60 -15.27
C GLU A 44 10.57 17.99 -15.71
N GLN A 45 9.27 18.31 -15.61
CA GLN A 45 8.70 19.62 -15.90
C GLN A 45 8.63 20.55 -14.68
N ARG A 46 9.25 20.18 -13.56
CA ARG A 46 9.18 20.92 -12.29
C ARG A 46 10.57 21.31 -11.82
N GLU A 47 10.64 22.51 -11.26
CA GLU A 47 11.80 22.90 -10.47
C GLU A 47 11.89 22.04 -9.19
N HIS A 48 13.10 21.90 -8.63
CA HIS A 48 13.37 21.00 -7.52
C HIS A 48 12.46 21.22 -6.29
N GLU A 49 12.09 22.46 -6.00
CA GLU A 49 11.23 22.83 -4.85
C GLU A 49 9.73 22.92 -5.21
N GLU A 50 9.37 22.72 -6.48
CA GLU A 50 7.98 22.79 -6.90
C GLU A 50 7.17 21.55 -6.46
N ARG A 51 5.87 21.75 -6.29
CA ARG A 51 4.94 20.63 -6.05
C ARG A 51 4.76 19.80 -7.31
N VAL A 52 4.88 18.50 -7.16
CA VAL A 52 4.59 17.54 -8.24
C VAL A 52 3.14 17.70 -8.70
N PHE A 53 2.21 17.73 -7.75
CA PHE A 53 0.78 17.94 -8.02
C PHE A 53 0.35 19.33 -7.55
N ARG A 54 -0.24 20.10 -8.47
CA ARG A 54 -0.71 21.47 -8.21
C ARG A 54 -2.05 21.72 -8.89
N ASP A 55 -2.80 22.65 -8.35
CA ASP A 55 -4.02 23.14 -8.99
C ASP A 55 -3.70 24.00 -10.23
N VAL A 56 -4.73 24.44 -10.93
CA VAL A 56 -4.61 25.27 -12.16
C VAL A 56 -3.94 26.63 -11.92
N ARG A 57 -3.83 27.06 -10.67
CA ARG A 57 -3.17 28.30 -10.26
C ARG A 57 -1.76 28.09 -9.70
N GLY A 58 -1.26 26.85 -9.77
CA GLY A 58 0.05 26.46 -9.21
C GLY A 58 0.05 26.20 -7.71
N GLY A 59 -1.09 26.32 -7.05
CA GLY A 59 -1.25 26.09 -5.61
C GLY A 59 -1.48 24.62 -5.23
N PRO A 60 -1.59 24.35 -3.92
CA PRO A 60 -1.91 23.01 -3.44
C PRO A 60 -3.30 22.55 -3.85
N ILE A 61 -3.42 21.28 -4.22
CA ILE A 61 -4.70 20.68 -4.55
C ILE A 61 -5.56 20.57 -3.28
N ARG A 62 -6.77 21.10 -3.31
CA ARG A 62 -7.74 20.98 -2.23
C ARG A 62 -8.34 19.57 -2.18
N LYS A 63 -8.78 19.17 -0.99
CA LYS A 63 -9.57 17.95 -0.80
C LYS A 63 -10.76 17.97 -1.76
N GLN A 64 -10.93 16.89 -2.49
CA GLN A 64 -12.03 16.75 -3.42
C GLN A 64 -13.31 16.29 -2.69
N SER A 65 -14.45 16.75 -3.18
CA SER A 65 -15.77 16.33 -2.71
C SER A 65 -16.50 15.67 -3.88
N LEU A 66 -17.07 14.50 -3.64
CA LEU A 66 -17.92 13.82 -4.63
C LEU A 66 -19.25 14.54 -4.87
N ALA A 67 -19.66 15.40 -3.93
CA ALA A 67 -20.87 16.21 -4.09
C ALA A 67 -20.78 17.25 -5.21
N ARG A 68 -19.55 17.63 -5.61
CA ARG A 68 -19.31 18.60 -6.68
C ARG A 68 -18.76 17.87 -7.89
N GLU A 69 -19.52 17.85 -8.97
CA GLU A 69 -19.11 17.25 -10.26
C GLU A 69 -17.99 18.00 -10.99
N THR A 70 -17.63 19.17 -10.51
CA THR A 70 -16.63 20.06 -11.14
C THR A 70 -15.19 19.84 -10.64
N GLY A 71 -14.96 18.85 -9.77
CA GLY A 71 -13.63 18.54 -9.26
C GLY A 71 -12.80 17.73 -10.25
N TRP A 72 -11.47 17.86 -10.20
CA TRP A 72 -10.56 17.07 -11.04
C TRP A 72 -10.78 15.56 -10.88
N TRP A 73 -11.12 15.09 -9.67
CA TRP A 73 -11.36 13.68 -9.36
C TRP A 73 -12.62 13.16 -10.05
N THR A 74 -13.75 13.87 -9.85
CA THR A 74 -15.03 13.50 -10.47
C THR A 74 -14.96 13.57 -12.00
N HIS A 75 -14.29 14.58 -12.55
CA HIS A 75 -14.04 14.69 -13.97
C HIS A 75 -13.22 13.52 -14.52
N THR A 76 -12.19 13.08 -13.78
CA THR A 76 -11.39 11.93 -14.15
C THR A 76 -12.21 10.64 -14.15
N LEU A 77 -13.03 10.41 -13.12
CA LEU A 77 -13.90 9.22 -13.02
C LEU A 77 -14.91 9.17 -14.15
N THR A 78 -15.53 10.31 -14.47
CA THR A 78 -16.44 10.43 -15.62
C THR A 78 -15.75 10.08 -16.95
N ARG A 79 -14.54 10.58 -17.17
CA ARG A 79 -13.76 10.25 -18.37
C ARG A 79 -13.39 8.77 -18.47
N LEU A 80 -13.21 8.12 -17.34
CA LEU A 80 -12.94 6.66 -17.25
C LEU A 80 -14.22 5.82 -17.38
N GLY A 81 -15.40 6.45 -17.53
CA GLY A 81 -16.66 5.76 -17.69
C GLY A 81 -17.25 5.18 -16.40
N TRP A 82 -16.76 5.60 -15.24
CA TRP A 82 -17.32 5.14 -13.96
C TRP A 82 -18.73 5.72 -13.75
N LYS A 83 -19.64 4.88 -13.27
CA LYS A 83 -20.97 5.35 -12.85
C LYS A 83 -20.87 6.09 -11.54
N ARG A 84 -21.74 7.11 -11.36
CA ARG A 84 -21.69 7.97 -10.17
C ARG A 84 -21.81 7.22 -8.85
N ASP A 85 -22.64 6.21 -8.81
CA ASP A 85 -22.88 5.42 -7.60
C ASP A 85 -21.67 4.54 -7.21
N ASP A 86 -20.77 4.28 -8.16
CA ASP A 86 -19.55 3.49 -7.97
C ASP A 86 -18.29 4.35 -7.74
N TRP A 87 -18.45 5.67 -7.62
CA TRP A 87 -17.30 6.57 -7.53
C TRP A 87 -16.53 6.39 -6.23
N PRO A 88 -15.27 5.94 -6.28
CA PRO A 88 -14.42 5.89 -5.11
C PRO A 88 -14.00 7.30 -4.68
N VAL A 89 -13.71 7.47 -3.41
CA VAL A 89 -13.00 8.65 -2.94
C VAL A 89 -11.48 8.45 -3.08
N PRO A 90 -10.69 9.53 -3.17
CA PRO A 90 -9.22 9.40 -3.28
C PRO A 90 -8.59 8.55 -2.15
N HIS A 91 -9.24 8.45 -0.99
CA HIS A 91 -8.78 7.63 0.13
C HIS A 91 -8.90 6.13 -0.15
N ASP A 92 -9.84 5.71 -0.99
CA ASP A 92 -10.03 4.30 -1.35
C ASP A 92 -8.84 3.75 -2.15
N LEU A 93 -8.12 4.63 -2.87
CA LEU A 93 -6.85 4.26 -3.51
C LEU A 93 -5.78 3.81 -2.50
N ARG A 94 -5.84 4.35 -1.28
CA ARG A 94 -4.96 3.89 -0.20
C ARG A 94 -5.29 2.46 0.23
N HIS A 95 -6.58 2.14 0.34
CA HIS A 95 -7.03 0.78 0.63
C HIS A 95 -6.65 -0.18 -0.51
N THR A 96 -6.85 0.23 -1.75
CA THR A 96 -6.43 -0.53 -2.92
C THR A 96 -4.92 -0.82 -2.91
N ALA A 97 -4.10 0.21 -2.66
CA ALA A 97 -2.65 0.04 -2.58
C ALA A 97 -2.22 -0.90 -1.44
N ALA A 98 -2.91 -0.84 -0.30
CA ALA A 98 -2.69 -1.75 0.81
C ALA A 98 -3.02 -3.19 0.45
N SER A 99 -4.20 -3.43 -0.14
CA SER A 99 -4.62 -4.77 -0.58
C SER A 99 -3.65 -5.35 -1.61
N LEU A 100 -3.23 -4.56 -2.59
CA LEU A 100 -2.24 -4.99 -3.58
C LEU A 100 -0.89 -5.33 -2.94
N ALA A 101 -0.46 -4.57 -1.94
CA ALA A 101 0.79 -4.86 -1.21
C ALA A 101 0.70 -6.19 -0.44
N VAL A 102 -0.43 -6.47 0.22
CA VAL A 102 -0.64 -7.75 0.92
C VAL A 102 -0.64 -8.91 -0.07
N HIS A 103 -1.37 -8.80 -1.17
CA HIS A 103 -1.36 -9.81 -2.23
C HIS A 103 0.03 -10.05 -2.84
N ALA A 104 0.88 -9.03 -2.84
CA ALA A 104 2.27 -9.14 -3.26
C ALA A 104 3.20 -9.70 -2.15
N GLY A 105 2.66 -10.17 -1.03
CA GLY A 105 3.41 -10.78 0.07
C GLY A 105 3.97 -9.81 1.11
N ALA A 106 3.49 -8.55 1.16
CA ALA A 106 3.92 -7.63 2.20
C ALA A 106 3.44 -8.09 3.56
N ASN A 107 4.35 -8.18 4.53
CA ASN A 107 3.98 -8.45 5.91
C ASN A 107 3.36 -7.21 6.59
N VAL A 108 2.67 -7.44 7.70
CA VAL A 108 1.96 -6.40 8.48
C VAL A 108 2.87 -5.21 8.82
N LYS A 109 4.13 -5.46 9.16
CA LYS A 109 5.08 -4.40 9.57
C LYS A 109 5.51 -3.53 8.37
N ALA A 110 5.72 -4.15 7.21
CA ALA A 110 6.02 -3.43 5.97
C ALA A 110 4.82 -2.56 5.57
N LEU A 111 3.61 -3.12 5.61
CA LEU A 111 2.37 -2.39 5.31
C LEU A 111 2.14 -1.24 6.29
N GLN A 112 2.31 -1.45 7.59
CA GLN A 112 2.24 -0.41 8.61
C GLN A 112 3.15 0.79 8.28
N ARG A 113 4.41 0.51 7.94
CA ARG A 113 5.39 1.56 7.60
C ARG A 113 5.02 2.29 6.31
N MET A 114 4.61 1.56 5.28
CA MET A 114 4.16 2.13 4.00
C MET A 114 2.98 3.09 4.21
N LEU A 115 1.99 2.66 5.00
CA LEU A 115 0.81 3.45 5.29
C LEU A 115 1.06 4.58 6.31
N GLY A 116 2.11 4.49 7.13
CA GLY A 116 2.39 5.43 8.23
C GLY A 116 1.38 5.29 9.37
N HIS A 117 0.96 4.08 9.68
CA HIS A 117 0.17 3.79 10.86
C HIS A 117 1.04 3.77 12.12
N LYS A 118 0.56 4.34 13.22
CA LYS A 118 1.30 4.46 14.48
C LYS A 118 1.70 3.09 15.05
N ASN A 119 0.83 2.10 14.92
CA ASN A 119 1.05 0.73 15.38
C ASN A 119 0.50 -0.29 14.40
N ALA A 120 0.86 -1.56 14.58
CA ALA A 120 0.41 -2.66 13.73
C ALA A 120 -1.08 -2.97 13.91
N SER A 121 -1.66 -2.72 15.09
CA SER A 121 -3.10 -2.93 15.33
C SER A 121 -3.93 -2.12 14.34
N MET A 122 -3.61 -0.86 14.09
CA MET A 122 -4.32 -0.04 13.10
C MET A 122 -4.30 -0.63 11.68
N THR A 123 -3.27 -1.41 11.37
CA THR A 123 -3.18 -2.11 10.07
C THR A 123 -4.02 -3.37 10.10
N LEU A 124 -3.95 -4.15 11.19
CA LEU A 124 -4.73 -5.37 11.36
C LEU A 124 -6.22 -5.08 11.49
N ASP A 125 -6.63 -4.03 12.22
CA ASP A 125 -8.05 -3.65 12.36
C ASP A 125 -8.75 -3.42 11.01
N VAL A 126 -7.98 -3.06 9.97
CA VAL A 126 -8.53 -2.76 8.63
C VAL A 126 -8.25 -3.86 7.61
N TYR A 127 -7.15 -4.59 7.77
CA TYR A 127 -6.64 -5.49 6.73
C TYR A 127 -6.36 -6.90 7.23
N ALA A 128 -6.81 -7.30 8.46
CA ALA A 128 -6.53 -8.62 9.03
C ALA A 128 -6.94 -9.74 8.07
N ASP A 129 -8.15 -9.65 7.53
CA ASP A 129 -8.71 -10.66 6.62
C ASP A 129 -7.89 -10.89 5.33
N LEU A 130 -7.04 -9.92 4.98
CA LEU A 130 -6.14 -10.07 3.81
C LEU A 130 -4.85 -10.82 4.14
N PHE A 131 -4.56 -11.03 5.43
CA PHE A 131 -3.39 -11.76 5.91
C PHE A 131 -3.71 -13.21 6.29
N ASP A 132 -4.94 -13.65 6.12
CA ASP A 132 -5.32 -15.05 6.33
C ASP A 132 -4.61 -15.93 5.28
N SER A 133 -3.36 -16.24 5.58
CA SER A 133 -2.65 -17.31 4.91
C SER A 133 -3.18 -18.63 5.45
N ASP A 134 -3.66 -19.49 4.55
CA ASP A 134 -3.98 -20.88 4.89
C ASP A 134 -2.76 -21.49 5.62
N LEU A 135 -2.99 -22.06 6.80
CA LEU A 135 -1.95 -22.76 7.56
C LEU A 135 -1.22 -23.83 6.72
N MET A 136 -1.90 -24.38 5.73
CA MET A 136 -1.33 -25.29 4.74
C MET A 136 -0.30 -24.61 3.84
N ASP A 137 -0.49 -23.33 3.50
CA ASP A 137 0.49 -22.56 2.74
C ASP A 137 1.75 -22.30 3.58
N VAL A 138 1.58 -22.00 4.86
CA VAL A 138 2.71 -21.86 5.79
C VAL A 138 3.50 -23.18 5.90
N ALA A 139 2.81 -24.30 6.04
CA ALA A 139 3.45 -25.61 6.08
C ALA A 139 4.24 -25.89 4.78
N ARG A 140 3.64 -25.64 3.62
CA ARG A 140 4.31 -25.78 2.31
C ARG A 140 5.54 -24.88 2.17
N MET A 141 5.47 -23.66 2.65
CA MET A 141 6.60 -22.71 2.62
C MET A 141 7.74 -23.17 3.55
N LEU A 142 7.42 -23.74 4.73
CA LEU A 142 8.40 -24.32 5.65
C LEU A 142 9.09 -25.54 5.03
N ASP A 143 8.33 -26.45 4.42
CA ASP A 143 8.89 -27.60 3.73
C ASP A 143 9.85 -27.18 2.62
N ALA A 144 9.46 -26.21 1.80
CA ALA A 144 10.31 -25.69 0.73
C ALA A 144 11.60 -25.04 1.26
N ALA A 145 11.52 -24.29 2.37
CA ALA A 145 12.69 -23.67 2.97
C ALA A 145 13.69 -24.72 3.52
N VAL A 146 13.19 -25.76 4.16
CA VAL A 146 14.02 -26.86 4.69
C VAL A 146 14.69 -27.62 3.54
N GLN A 147 14.00 -27.90 2.45
CA GLN A 147 14.56 -28.60 1.29
C GLN A 147 15.73 -27.82 0.64
N VAL A 148 15.63 -26.50 0.57
CA VAL A 148 16.68 -25.63 0.04
C VAL A 148 17.94 -25.67 0.91
N GLU A 149 17.80 -25.68 2.24
CA GLU A 149 18.93 -25.69 3.17
C GLU A 149 19.61 -27.07 3.31
N THR A 150 18.83 -28.14 3.20
CA THR A 150 19.33 -29.50 3.47
C THR A 150 19.83 -30.23 2.23
N GLY A 151 19.53 -29.76 1.01
CA GLY A 151 19.90 -30.44 -0.23
C GLY A 151 19.33 -31.86 -0.37
N VAL A 152 18.31 -32.21 0.40
CA VAL A 152 17.69 -33.53 0.41
C VAL A 152 16.58 -33.58 -0.62
N GLU A 153 16.89 -34.13 -1.78
CA GLU A 153 15.89 -34.64 -2.72
C GLU A 153 15.13 -35.77 -2.03
N GLU A 154 13.81 -35.63 -1.92
CA GLU A 154 12.82 -36.67 -1.60
C GLU A 154 13.16 -37.68 -0.47
N CYS A 155 12.93 -37.30 0.76
CA CYS A 155 12.64 -38.27 1.82
C CYS A 155 11.13 -38.38 2.07
N GLY A 156 10.42 -38.90 1.12
CA GLY A 156 8.95 -38.91 1.13
C GLY A 156 8.29 -40.23 0.72
N GLN A 157 8.92 -41.38 0.95
CA GLN A 157 8.22 -42.68 0.85
C GLN A 157 8.84 -43.69 1.79
N ASN A 158 8.47 -43.69 3.06
CA ASN A 158 8.37 -44.88 3.94
C ASN A 158 8.18 -44.54 5.42
N VAL A 159 7.23 -43.69 5.78
CA VAL A 159 6.74 -43.62 7.17
C VAL A 159 5.31 -44.12 7.19
N GLY A 160 5.16 -45.44 7.26
CA GLY A 160 3.83 -46.03 7.30
C GLY A 160 3.75 -47.55 7.36
N LYS A 161 4.76 -48.26 7.84
CA LYS A 161 4.64 -49.69 8.14
C LYS A 161 5.45 -50.10 9.36
N ASN A 162 5.14 -49.53 10.52
CA ASN A 162 5.42 -50.24 11.78
C ASN A 162 4.21 -50.07 12.69
N VAL A 163 3.26 -50.97 12.49
CA VAL A 163 2.17 -51.23 13.42
C VAL A 163 2.78 -51.72 14.72
N LEU A 164 2.65 -50.93 15.78
CA LEU A 164 2.89 -51.37 17.14
C LEU A 164 1.93 -52.52 17.45
N LYS A 165 2.48 -53.73 17.70
CA LYS A 165 1.71 -54.84 18.25
C LYS A 165 1.46 -54.55 19.73
N PRO A 166 0.21 -54.72 20.22
CA PRO A 166 -0.07 -54.62 21.64
C PRO A 166 0.51 -55.82 22.37
N VAL A 167 1.08 -55.55 23.55
CA VAL A 167 1.44 -56.53 24.58
C VAL A 167 0.20 -56.86 25.40
#